data_7f8cc30c7186e919c74d5e769dad3fbc
#
_entry.id   7f8cc30c7186e919c74d5e769dad3fbc
#
_cell.length_a   1.000
_cell.length_b   1.000
_cell.length_c   1.000
_cell.angle_alpha   90.00
_cell.angle_beta   90.00
_cell.angle_gamma   90.00
#
_symmetry.space_group_name_H-M   'P 1'
#
loop_
_entity.id
_entity.type
_entity.pdbx_description
1 polymer ?
#
loop_
_entity_poly.entity_id
_entity_poly.type
_entity_poly.pdbx_seq_one_letter_code
_entity_poly.pdbx_strand_id
1 'polypeptide(L)'
;MEKNLKSMKKNGLLNLGYVANLKTCRNELNQMLADEKQVGTSELNAIVENATIVYVNRYGYEKDRDGSNISKAKAVYLYFQTGLSDMNGNPIIGWFERKPKEQVFKGVTWGTKASLDLKIRKSKMFRLGELYFDKEADGLAFLEDIAASTIPETWSFKNKPTAINHPILKSYIENTFDVLRKEAERGAKNKLVYSQDGKHLVFNTNLLDRFFHEVLIVADVRKQPDGSAMLVNPRRVRGDLELRKFGVPRGVKPEQPRFFEKVEEVIYQPTWAIDKDFDKFRHIIDERRNRFPAEMQNGSSDELARKLDDAIKFAVAIAQRNYKFVVPMYRPQTGQIQLLMPIYLNGTYSSKPDFALILTPDKENEYYIPETILPLDAVYQNARLIAKPDDTWLNPDTIL
;
A
#
# COMPACT_ATOMS: atom_id res chain seq x y z
N MET A 1 -11.38 -32.71 20.22
CA MET A 1 -11.31 -32.52 18.74
C MET A 1 -9.88 -32.48 18.18
N GLU A 2 -8.87 -32.92 18.91
CA GLU A 2 -7.44 -32.83 18.52
C GLU A 2 -6.81 -34.15 18.07
N LYS A 3 -7.57 -35.23 17.95
CA LYS A 3 -6.99 -36.57 17.65
C LYS A 3 -7.07 -37.05 16.20
N ASN A 4 -7.66 -36.25 15.25
CA ASN A 4 -7.84 -36.68 13.85
C ASN A 4 -6.97 -35.97 12.79
N LEU A 5 -5.97 -35.18 13.19
CA LEU A 5 -5.07 -34.48 12.25
C LEU A 5 -3.76 -35.24 11.92
N LYS A 6 -3.57 -36.45 12.45
CA LYS A 6 -2.28 -37.18 12.35
C LYS A 6 -2.16 -38.20 11.21
N SER A 7 -3.11 -38.35 10.30
CA SER A 7 -3.01 -39.41 9.28
C SER A 7 -3.26 -39.01 7.81
N MET A 8 -3.34 -37.73 7.47
CA MET A 8 -3.26 -37.35 6.06
C MET A 8 -1.79 -37.23 5.68
N LYS A 9 -1.26 -38.19 4.89
CA LYS A 9 0.02 -38.04 4.20
C LYS A 9 -0.06 -36.75 3.38
N LYS A 10 0.68 -35.73 3.81
CA LYS A 10 0.81 -34.49 3.04
C LYS A 10 1.57 -34.85 1.76
N ASN A 11 0.97 -34.68 0.61
CA ASN A 11 1.58 -34.96 -0.68
C ASN A 11 1.93 -33.66 -1.41
N GLY A 12 2.98 -33.71 -2.22
CA GLY A 12 3.38 -32.60 -3.08
C GLY A 12 3.69 -31.30 -2.34
N LEU A 13 3.10 -30.18 -2.77
CA LEU A 13 3.34 -28.84 -2.22
C LEU A 13 3.10 -28.73 -0.71
N LEU A 14 2.15 -29.51 -0.16
CA LEU A 14 1.83 -29.48 1.28
C LEU A 14 2.95 -30.05 2.15
N ASN A 15 3.87 -30.85 1.59
CA ASN A 15 5.07 -31.33 2.30
C ASN A 15 6.08 -30.19 2.51
N LEU A 16 6.11 -29.19 1.62
CA LEU A 16 7.07 -28.09 1.63
C LEU A 16 6.60 -26.95 2.54
N GLY A 17 5.30 -26.68 2.55
CA GLY A 17 4.77 -25.56 3.31
C GLY A 17 3.23 -25.51 3.31
N TYR A 18 2.69 -24.47 3.95
CA TYR A 18 1.25 -24.21 3.96
C TYR A 18 0.83 -23.55 2.63
N VAL A 19 -0.17 -24.12 1.97
CA VAL A 19 -0.79 -23.59 0.76
C VAL A 19 -2.29 -23.45 1.02
N ALA A 20 -2.81 -22.23 0.96
CA ALA A 20 -4.21 -21.94 1.28
C ALA A 20 -5.18 -22.57 0.24
N ASN A 21 -4.82 -22.55 -1.04
CA ASN A 21 -5.64 -23.07 -2.13
C ASN A 21 -4.78 -23.68 -3.23
N LEU A 22 -4.73 -25.01 -3.27
CA LEU A 22 -3.94 -25.76 -4.26
C LEU A 22 -4.46 -25.57 -5.69
N LYS A 23 -5.77 -25.41 -5.87
CA LYS A 23 -6.37 -25.21 -7.20
C LYS A 23 -5.94 -23.86 -7.78
N THR A 24 -5.96 -22.81 -6.98
CA THR A 24 -5.48 -21.48 -7.39
C THR A 24 -4.00 -21.52 -7.76
N CYS A 25 -3.15 -22.09 -6.91
CA CYS A 25 -1.72 -22.21 -7.18
C CYS A 25 -1.42 -22.99 -8.48
N ARG A 26 -2.14 -24.06 -8.73
CA ARG A 26 -2.01 -24.81 -9.98
C ARG A 26 -2.44 -23.99 -11.20
N ASN A 27 -3.54 -23.25 -11.09
CA ASN A 27 -4.01 -22.40 -12.18
C ASN A 27 -3.01 -21.26 -12.50
N GLU A 28 -2.40 -20.68 -11.49
CA GLU A 28 -1.34 -19.68 -11.64
C GLU A 28 -0.13 -20.27 -12.40
N LEU A 29 0.30 -21.49 -12.06
CA LEU A 29 1.35 -22.18 -12.80
C LEU A 29 0.96 -22.39 -14.26
N ASN A 30 -0.25 -22.89 -14.52
CA ASN A 30 -0.73 -23.18 -15.87
C ASN A 30 -0.82 -21.93 -16.75
N GLN A 31 -1.09 -20.74 -16.17
CA GLN A 31 -1.10 -19.47 -16.89
C GLN A 31 0.29 -19.02 -17.37
N MET A 32 1.36 -19.57 -16.80
CA MET A 32 2.74 -19.24 -17.16
C MET A 32 3.33 -20.15 -18.24
N LEU A 33 2.72 -21.32 -18.49
CA LEU A 33 3.27 -22.33 -19.38
C LEU A 33 3.28 -21.87 -20.84
N ALA A 34 4.31 -22.30 -21.58
CA ALA A 34 4.55 -21.90 -22.97
C ALA A 34 3.53 -22.46 -23.98
N ASP A 35 2.92 -23.58 -23.67
CA ASP A 35 1.97 -24.28 -24.53
C ASP A 35 0.61 -24.45 -23.81
N GLU A 36 -0.43 -24.85 -24.56
CA GLU A 36 -1.74 -25.23 -24.00
C GLU A 36 -1.67 -26.43 -23.01
N LYS A 37 -0.47 -26.84 -22.64
CA LYS A 37 -0.20 -27.92 -21.68
C LYS A 37 -0.70 -27.50 -20.30
N GLN A 38 -1.65 -28.30 -19.79
CA GLN A 38 -2.23 -28.12 -18.47
C GLN A 38 -1.63 -29.14 -17.50
N VAL A 39 -0.96 -28.70 -16.47
CA VAL A 39 -0.45 -29.53 -15.39
C VAL A 39 -1.60 -29.92 -14.45
N GLY A 40 -1.86 -31.21 -14.33
CA GLY A 40 -2.84 -31.80 -13.40
C GLY A 40 -2.32 -31.83 -11.96
N THR A 41 -3.22 -32.10 -10.99
CA THR A 41 -2.82 -32.20 -9.57
C THR A 41 -1.84 -33.33 -9.32
N SER A 42 -2.03 -34.49 -9.93
CA SER A 42 -1.13 -35.64 -9.78
C SER A 42 0.25 -35.39 -10.38
N GLU A 43 0.30 -34.73 -11.53
CA GLU A 43 1.55 -34.33 -12.19
C GLU A 43 2.31 -33.28 -11.37
N LEU A 44 1.62 -32.29 -10.82
CA LEU A 44 2.23 -31.30 -9.94
C LEU A 44 2.82 -31.94 -8.67
N ASN A 45 2.11 -32.90 -8.08
CA ASN A 45 2.62 -33.64 -6.94
C ASN A 45 3.88 -34.47 -7.31
N ALA A 46 3.89 -35.13 -8.46
CA ALA A 46 5.05 -35.88 -8.94
C ALA A 46 6.26 -34.95 -9.21
N ILE A 47 6.03 -33.76 -9.78
CA ILE A 47 7.08 -32.76 -9.97
C ILE A 47 7.71 -32.40 -8.62
N VAL A 48 6.90 -32.09 -7.62
CA VAL A 48 7.40 -31.65 -6.30
C VAL A 48 8.09 -32.77 -5.54
N GLU A 49 7.57 -34.02 -5.61
CA GLU A 49 8.14 -35.18 -4.94
C GLU A 49 9.52 -35.56 -5.50
N ASN A 50 9.74 -35.34 -6.80
CA ASN A 50 11.00 -35.63 -7.47
C ASN A 50 11.98 -34.46 -7.50
N ALA A 51 11.55 -33.28 -7.05
CA ALA A 51 12.37 -32.06 -7.13
C ALA A 51 13.42 -32.02 -6.02
N THR A 52 14.61 -31.52 -6.37
CA THR A 52 15.61 -31.12 -5.39
C THR A 52 15.20 -29.80 -4.75
N ILE A 53 15.06 -29.79 -3.42
CA ILE A 53 14.70 -28.62 -2.66
C ILE A 53 15.96 -27.85 -2.28
N VAL A 54 16.01 -26.56 -2.66
CA VAL A 54 17.09 -25.66 -2.33
C VAL A 54 16.62 -24.65 -1.29
N TYR A 55 17.36 -24.55 -0.19
CA TYR A 55 17.10 -23.60 0.88
C TYR A 55 17.95 -22.35 0.71
N VAL A 56 17.33 -21.18 0.89
CA VAL A 56 17.97 -19.86 0.69
C VAL A 56 17.78 -19.03 1.96
N ASN A 57 18.87 -18.45 2.45
CA ASN A 57 18.81 -17.58 3.62
C ASN A 57 18.24 -16.18 3.25
N ARG A 58 18.04 -15.33 4.24
CA ARG A 58 17.56 -13.95 4.05
C ARG A 58 18.45 -13.08 3.14
N TYR A 59 19.70 -13.48 2.92
CA TYR A 59 20.65 -12.76 2.08
C TYR A 59 20.72 -13.28 0.65
N GLY A 60 19.92 -14.31 0.32
CA GLY A 60 19.92 -14.92 -1.02
C GLY A 60 21.02 -15.95 -1.23
N TYR A 61 21.72 -16.38 -0.18
CA TYR A 61 22.74 -17.42 -0.29
C TYR A 61 22.11 -18.81 -0.13
N GLU A 62 22.52 -19.72 -0.99
CA GLU A 62 22.16 -21.15 -0.96
C GLU A 62 23.15 -21.98 -0.14
N LYS A 63 24.34 -21.41 0.09
CA LYS A 63 25.42 -21.99 0.88
C LYS A 63 25.81 -21.12 2.06
N ASP A 64 26.20 -21.76 3.15
CA ASP A 64 26.76 -21.09 4.32
C ASP A 64 28.25 -20.73 4.07
N ARG A 65 28.89 -20.02 4.99
CA ARG A 65 30.31 -19.56 4.87
C ARG A 65 31.30 -20.74 4.76
N ASP A 66 30.97 -21.88 5.30
CA ASP A 66 31.76 -23.12 5.23
C ASP A 66 31.53 -23.93 3.95
N GLY A 67 30.72 -23.45 3.02
CA GLY A 67 30.37 -24.12 1.76
C GLY A 67 29.24 -25.16 1.88
N SER A 68 28.72 -25.43 3.08
CA SER A 68 27.59 -26.33 3.29
C SER A 68 26.29 -25.69 2.78
N ASN A 69 25.29 -26.50 2.41
CA ASN A 69 23.99 -26.01 2.01
C ASN A 69 23.26 -25.36 3.21
N ILE A 70 22.53 -24.29 2.95
CA ILE A 70 21.70 -23.64 3.97
C ILE A 70 20.70 -24.66 4.53
N SER A 71 20.68 -24.83 5.84
CA SER A 71 19.74 -25.70 6.52
C SER A 71 18.34 -25.10 6.53
N LYS A 72 17.31 -25.98 6.60
CA LYS A 72 15.90 -25.57 6.72
C LYS A 72 15.66 -24.58 7.86
N ALA A 73 16.37 -24.71 8.97
CA ALA A 73 16.24 -23.83 10.14
C ALA A 73 16.69 -22.39 9.85
N LYS A 74 17.76 -22.20 9.06
CA LYS A 74 18.32 -20.90 8.68
C LYS A 74 17.64 -20.28 7.46
N ALA A 75 16.86 -21.06 6.71
CA ALA A 75 16.26 -20.62 5.45
C ALA A 75 15.09 -19.66 5.68
N VAL A 76 14.99 -18.65 4.83
CA VAL A 76 13.83 -17.74 4.68
C VAL A 76 13.02 -18.11 3.45
N TYR A 77 13.70 -18.60 2.41
CA TYR A 77 13.07 -19.10 1.20
C TYR A 77 13.48 -20.56 0.99
N LEU A 78 12.61 -21.31 0.32
CA LEU A 78 12.96 -22.54 -0.33
C LEU A 78 12.44 -22.47 -1.76
N TYR A 79 13.16 -23.05 -2.70
CA TYR A 79 12.68 -23.21 -4.07
C TYR A 79 12.98 -24.61 -4.62
N PHE A 80 12.27 -24.95 -5.69
CA PHE A 80 12.47 -26.20 -6.44
C PHE A 80 12.23 -25.94 -7.92
N GLN A 81 12.91 -26.70 -8.78
CA GLN A 81 12.72 -26.65 -10.22
C GLN A 81 11.51 -27.50 -10.60
N THR A 82 10.65 -26.98 -11.50
CA THR A 82 9.48 -27.71 -11.96
C THR A 82 9.75 -28.61 -13.17
N GLY A 83 10.86 -28.41 -13.88
CA GLY A 83 11.13 -29.03 -15.19
C GLY A 83 10.27 -28.42 -16.32
N LEU A 84 9.50 -27.37 -16.06
CA LEU A 84 8.65 -26.67 -17.01
C LEU A 84 9.29 -25.34 -17.41
N SER A 85 8.85 -24.78 -18.56
CA SER A 85 9.30 -23.47 -19.03
C SER A 85 8.13 -22.53 -19.25
N ASP A 86 8.37 -21.23 -19.10
CA ASP A 86 7.43 -20.16 -19.40
C ASP A 86 7.31 -19.92 -20.92
N MET A 87 6.42 -19.00 -21.32
CA MET A 87 6.20 -18.62 -22.72
C MET A 87 7.46 -18.07 -23.42
N ASN A 88 8.49 -17.66 -22.67
CA ASN A 88 9.76 -17.17 -23.19
C ASN A 88 10.86 -18.27 -23.15
N GLY A 89 10.54 -19.50 -22.79
CA GLY A 89 11.47 -20.60 -22.70
C GLY A 89 12.31 -20.62 -21.40
N ASN A 90 12.04 -19.76 -20.43
CA ASN A 90 12.78 -19.71 -19.18
C ASN A 90 12.30 -20.82 -18.22
N PRO A 91 13.21 -21.51 -17.49
CA PRO A 91 12.85 -22.51 -16.52
C PRO A 91 11.99 -21.91 -15.38
N ILE A 92 10.85 -22.57 -15.11
CA ILE A 92 9.97 -22.19 -14.00
C ILE A 92 10.43 -22.90 -12.72
N ILE A 93 10.53 -22.13 -11.65
CA ILE A 93 10.69 -22.62 -10.28
C ILE A 93 9.44 -22.33 -9.46
N GLY A 94 9.18 -23.14 -8.44
CA GLY A 94 8.26 -22.80 -7.37
C GLY A 94 9.05 -22.43 -6.11
N TRP A 95 8.64 -21.40 -5.41
CA TRP A 95 9.27 -21.05 -4.13
C TRP A 95 8.25 -20.72 -3.06
N PHE A 96 8.65 -20.94 -1.80
CA PHE A 96 7.92 -20.59 -0.59
C PHE A 96 8.73 -19.59 0.22
N GLU A 97 8.04 -18.80 1.05
CA GLU A 97 8.63 -17.84 1.97
C GLU A 97 8.26 -18.18 3.42
N ARG A 98 9.18 -17.96 4.34
CA ARG A 98 8.95 -18.05 5.78
C ARG A 98 9.25 -16.69 6.42
N LYS A 99 8.20 -16.06 6.99
CA LYS A 99 8.35 -14.79 7.68
C LYS A 99 9.13 -14.96 8.99
N PRO A 100 9.80 -13.90 9.48
CA PRO A 100 10.42 -13.91 10.81
C PRO A 100 9.43 -14.37 11.87
N LYS A 101 9.88 -15.23 12.80
CA LYS A 101 9.08 -15.86 13.87
C LYS A 101 8.09 -16.94 13.42
N GLU A 102 7.92 -17.21 12.14
CA GLU A 102 7.12 -18.34 11.67
C GLU A 102 7.97 -19.62 11.60
N GLN A 103 7.36 -20.77 11.89
CA GLN A 103 8.03 -22.07 11.81
C GLN A 103 7.82 -22.76 10.47
N VAL A 104 6.80 -22.34 9.72
CA VAL A 104 6.35 -23.00 8.49
C VAL A 104 6.52 -22.05 7.31
N PHE A 105 7.01 -22.58 6.18
CA PHE A 105 6.99 -21.88 4.90
C PHE A 105 5.55 -21.73 4.42
N LYS A 106 5.21 -20.61 3.81
CA LYS A 106 3.83 -20.29 3.37
C LYS A 106 3.79 -19.78 1.95
N GLY A 107 2.71 -20.15 1.29
CA GLY A 107 2.37 -19.70 -0.06
C GLY A 107 3.40 -20.13 -1.10
N VAL A 108 2.98 -20.77 -2.17
CA VAL A 108 3.86 -21.01 -3.31
C VAL A 108 3.69 -19.84 -4.30
N THR A 109 4.82 -19.40 -4.84
CA THR A 109 4.87 -18.44 -5.94
C THR A 109 5.62 -19.10 -7.09
N TRP A 110 5.15 -18.91 -8.31
CA TRP A 110 5.78 -19.42 -9.52
C TRP A 110 6.54 -18.31 -10.23
N GLY A 111 7.63 -18.67 -10.91
CA GLY A 111 8.43 -17.72 -11.67
C GLY A 111 9.79 -18.30 -12.01
N THR A 112 10.70 -17.43 -12.46
CA THR A 112 12.08 -17.82 -12.75
C THR A 112 12.98 -17.64 -11.51
N LYS A 113 14.19 -18.22 -11.56
CA LYS A 113 15.21 -17.98 -10.51
C LYS A 113 15.55 -16.49 -10.42
N ALA A 114 15.59 -15.78 -11.57
CA ALA A 114 15.80 -14.35 -11.61
C ALA A 114 14.70 -13.55 -10.86
N SER A 115 13.46 -13.99 -10.97
CA SER A 115 12.32 -13.37 -10.23
C SER A 115 12.46 -13.56 -8.71
N LEU A 116 12.88 -14.75 -8.25
CA LEU A 116 13.16 -14.99 -6.83
C LEU A 116 14.33 -14.12 -6.34
N ASP A 117 15.42 -14.04 -7.08
CA ASP A 117 16.61 -13.25 -6.73
C ASP A 117 16.27 -11.75 -6.67
N LEU A 118 15.43 -11.28 -7.59
CA LEU A 118 14.91 -9.91 -7.57
C LEU A 118 14.04 -9.64 -6.33
N LYS A 119 13.14 -10.57 -5.98
CA LYS A 119 12.34 -10.47 -4.75
C LYS A 119 13.23 -10.37 -3.51
N ILE A 120 14.24 -11.22 -3.40
CA ILE A 120 15.20 -11.21 -2.28
C ILE A 120 15.96 -9.89 -2.23
N ARG A 121 16.41 -9.35 -3.38
CA ARG A 121 17.08 -8.07 -3.45
C ARG A 121 16.18 -6.93 -2.99
N LYS A 122 14.95 -6.85 -3.52
CA LYS A 122 13.96 -5.83 -3.13
C LYS A 122 13.64 -5.87 -1.62
N SER A 123 13.65 -7.04 -0.99
CA SER A 123 13.39 -7.17 0.45
C SER A 123 14.46 -6.56 1.36
N LYS A 124 15.65 -6.25 0.83
CA LYS A 124 16.77 -5.64 1.55
C LYS A 124 16.89 -4.13 1.31
N MET A 125 16.20 -3.62 0.30
CA MET A 125 16.23 -2.23 -0.08
C MET A 125 15.24 -1.44 0.78
N PHE A 126 15.55 -0.19 1.08
CA PHE A 126 14.56 0.73 1.58
C PHE A 126 13.55 1.01 0.46
N ARG A 127 12.28 0.93 0.80
CA ARG A 127 11.19 1.04 -0.16
C ARG A 127 10.31 2.23 0.14
N LEU A 128 10.02 3.00 -0.91
CA LEU A 128 9.09 4.11 -0.93
C LEU A 128 8.08 3.86 -2.07
N GLY A 129 7.02 3.07 -1.81
CA GLY A 129 6.13 2.59 -2.87
C GLY A 129 6.87 1.72 -3.89
N GLU A 130 6.92 2.16 -5.14
CA GLU A 130 7.67 1.52 -6.23
C GLU A 130 9.08 2.13 -6.43
N LEU A 131 9.50 3.03 -5.55
CA LEU A 131 10.82 3.63 -5.56
C LEU A 131 11.72 2.90 -4.55
N TYR A 132 12.96 2.62 -4.94
CA TYR A 132 13.88 1.80 -4.14
C TYR A 132 15.20 2.53 -3.90
N PHE A 133 15.75 2.35 -2.70
CA PHE A 133 17.09 2.80 -2.33
C PHE A 133 17.91 1.59 -1.90
N ASP A 134 19.16 1.52 -2.34
CA ASP A 134 20.03 0.40 -1.98
C ASP A 134 20.32 0.35 -0.47
N LYS A 135 20.24 1.50 0.23
CA LYS A 135 20.43 1.62 1.69
C LYS A 135 19.27 2.39 2.32
N GLU A 136 18.90 2.01 3.52
CA GLU A 136 17.90 2.72 4.33
C GLU A 136 18.28 4.18 4.60
N ALA A 137 19.57 4.42 4.89
CA ALA A 137 20.08 5.77 5.16
C ALA A 137 19.83 6.73 3.96
N ASP A 138 19.97 6.25 2.73
CA ASP A 138 19.75 7.07 1.52
C ASP A 138 18.26 7.41 1.38
N GLY A 139 17.37 6.48 1.70
CA GLY A 139 15.93 6.71 1.70
C GLY A 139 15.47 7.68 2.78
N LEU A 140 16.06 7.59 3.98
CA LEU A 140 15.78 8.56 5.06
C LEU A 140 16.31 9.96 4.72
N ALA A 141 17.52 10.05 4.19
CA ALA A 141 18.09 11.32 3.73
C ALA A 141 17.29 11.96 2.60
N PHE A 142 16.74 11.16 1.69
CA PHE A 142 15.85 11.65 0.64
C PHE A 142 14.56 12.27 1.21
N LEU A 143 13.90 11.61 2.18
CA LEU A 143 12.71 12.16 2.83
C LEU A 143 13.02 13.47 3.57
N GLU A 144 14.18 13.57 4.22
CA GLU A 144 14.66 14.78 4.88
C GLU A 144 14.88 15.93 3.87
N ASP A 145 15.54 15.65 2.72
CA ASP A 145 15.77 16.67 1.66
C ASP A 145 14.44 17.20 1.10
N ILE A 146 13.46 16.33 0.85
CA ILE A 146 12.13 16.76 0.39
C ILE A 146 11.44 17.60 1.46
N ALA A 147 11.39 17.16 2.71
CA ALA A 147 10.75 17.88 3.80
C ALA A 147 11.36 19.26 4.01
N ALA A 148 12.69 19.37 3.99
CA ALA A 148 13.42 20.64 4.15
C ALA A 148 13.27 21.59 2.95
N SER A 149 13.00 21.04 1.77
CA SER A 149 12.92 21.81 0.51
C SER A 149 11.54 22.34 0.18
N THR A 150 10.50 21.74 0.73
CA THR A 150 9.11 22.13 0.46
C THR A 150 8.64 23.27 1.35
N ILE A 151 7.48 23.85 1.04
CA ILE A 151 6.79 24.76 1.94
C ILE A 151 6.68 24.09 3.32
N PRO A 152 7.04 24.79 4.43
CA PRO A 152 7.06 24.18 5.75
C PRO A 152 5.74 23.54 6.15
N GLU A 153 5.80 22.26 6.50
CA GLU A 153 4.66 21.47 6.94
C GLU A 153 5.09 20.41 7.94
N THR A 154 4.19 19.98 8.82
CA THR A 154 4.42 18.89 9.75
C THR A 154 4.25 17.54 9.05
N TRP A 155 5.34 16.80 8.84
CA TRP A 155 5.37 15.52 8.16
C TRP A 155 5.42 14.31 9.09
N SER A 156 5.29 14.53 10.40
CA SER A 156 5.31 13.50 11.44
C SER A 156 4.23 13.74 12.47
N PHE A 157 3.73 12.68 13.09
CA PHE A 157 2.83 12.79 14.22
C PHE A 157 3.64 13.03 15.50
N LYS A 158 3.36 14.11 16.23
CA LYS A 158 4.10 14.52 17.42
C LYS A 158 4.14 13.45 18.51
N ASN A 159 3.01 12.79 18.72
CA ASN A 159 2.83 11.84 19.84
C ASN A 159 2.90 10.37 19.39
N LYS A 160 3.30 10.10 18.14
CA LYS A 160 3.46 8.74 17.61
C LYS A 160 4.83 8.58 16.95
N PRO A 161 5.89 8.42 17.76
CA PRO A 161 7.23 8.23 17.21
C PRO A 161 7.30 6.97 16.36
N THR A 162 7.94 7.09 15.21
CA THR A 162 8.18 5.98 14.28
C THR A 162 9.68 5.87 14.00
N ALA A 163 10.11 4.69 13.56
CA ALA A 163 11.50 4.47 13.13
C ALA A 163 11.85 5.27 11.84
N ILE A 164 10.85 5.75 11.11
CA ILE A 164 11.01 6.50 9.87
C ILE A 164 10.72 7.97 10.16
N ASN A 165 11.68 8.84 9.83
CA ASN A 165 11.44 10.28 9.82
C ASN A 165 10.40 10.61 8.75
N HIS A 166 9.51 11.56 9.03
CA HIS A 166 8.50 12.02 8.09
C HIS A 166 7.55 10.92 7.53
N PRO A 167 6.88 10.12 8.39
CA PRO A 167 6.01 9.03 7.92
C PRO A 167 4.82 9.52 7.08
N ILE A 168 4.34 10.74 7.30
CA ILE A 168 3.28 11.36 6.50
C ILE A 168 3.80 11.64 5.09
N LEU A 169 5.00 12.23 4.96
CA LEU A 169 5.61 12.49 3.66
C LEU A 169 5.91 11.20 2.90
N LYS A 170 6.39 10.17 3.63
CA LYS A 170 6.60 8.84 3.04
C LYS A 170 5.33 8.33 2.37
N SER A 171 4.23 8.29 3.12
CA SER A 171 2.92 7.86 2.61
C SER A 171 2.44 8.74 1.46
N TYR A 172 2.66 10.06 1.57
CA TYR A 172 2.29 11.02 0.54
C TYR A 172 2.99 10.74 -0.79
N ILE A 173 4.31 10.58 -0.80
CA ILE A 173 5.08 10.29 -2.03
C ILE A 173 4.69 8.93 -2.62
N GLU A 174 4.53 7.89 -1.79
CA GLU A 174 4.13 6.55 -2.24
C GLU A 174 2.79 6.58 -2.98
N ASN A 175 1.78 7.21 -2.40
CA ASN A 175 0.45 7.26 -2.97
C ASN A 175 0.36 8.22 -4.17
N THR A 176 1.08 9.34 -4.13
CA THR A 176 1.18 10.27 -5.27
C THR A 176 1.76 9.57 -6.49
N PHE A 177 2.85 8.82 -6.32
CA PHE A 177 3.44 8.06 -7.41
C PHE A 177 2.49 6.97 -7.95
N ASP A 178 1.78 6.25 -7.08
CA ASP A 178 0.80 5.24 -7.50
C ASP A 178 -0.36 5.85 -8.30
N VAL A 179 -0.84 7.03 -7.93
CA VAL A 179 -1.87 7.77 -8.69
C VAL A 179 -1.35 8.14 -10.08
N LEU A 180 -0.16 8.74 -10.18
CA LEU A 180 0.46 9.10 -11.45
C LEU A 180 0.67 7.89 -12.37
N ARG A 181 1.08 6.75 -11.79
CA ARG A 181 1.23 5.50 -12.52
C ARG A 181 -0.10 5.02 -13.08
N LYS A 182 -1.14 4.98 -12.26
CA LYS A 182 -2.50 4.60 -12.69
C LYS A 182 -3.07 5.53 -13.75
N GLU A 183 -2.81 6.83 -13.64
CA GLU A 183 -3.21 7.80 -14.66
C GLU A 183 -2.47 7.56 -15.99
N ALA A 184 -1.15 7.31 -15.94
CA ALA A 184 -0.36 6.99 -17.12
C ALA A 184 -0.81 5.68 -17.79
N GLU A 185 -1.13 4.64 -17.02
CA GLU A 185 -1.69 3.36 -17.50
C GLU A 185 -3.04 3.53 -18.20
N ARG A 186 -3.83 4.54 -17.77
CA ARG A 186 -5.10 4.92 -18.43
C ARG A 186 -4.91 5.84 -19.66
N GLY A 187 -3.67 6.11 -20.05
CA GLY A 187 -3.33 6.90 -21.24
C GLY A 187 -3.16 8.40 -20.99
N ALA A 188 -3.15 8.88 -19.75
CA ALA A 188 -2.83 10.28 -19.46
C ALA A 188 -1.36 10.57 -19.80
N LYS A 189 -1.14 11.63 -20.58
CA LYS A 189 0.21 12.03 -21.03
C LYS A 189 0.96 12.76 -19.91
N ASN A 190 2.28 12.70 -19.97
CA ASN A 190 3.20 13.46 -19.11
C ASN A 190 3.04 13.22 -17.59
N LYS A 191 2.35 12.16 -17.16
CA LYS A 191 2.29 11.82 -15.73
C LYS A 191 3.59 11.22 -15.25
N LEU A 192 4.15 10.33 -16.05
CA LEU A 192 5.47 9.73 -15.89
C LEU A 192 6.30 10.06 -17.16
N VAL A 193 7.35 10.85 -17.01
CA VAL A 193 8.18 11.30 -18.12
C VAL A 193 9.50 10.55 -18.11
N TYR A 194 9.75 9.78 -19.17
CA TYR A 194 11.03 9.10 -19.35
C TYR A 194 12.03 10.00 -20.10
N SER A 195 13.31 9.87 -19.74
CA SER A 195 14.40 10.43 -20.54
C SER A 195 14.45 9.80 -21.93
N GLN A 196 15.07 10.50 -22.90
CA GLN A 196 15.18 10.01 -24.29
C GLN A 196 15.89 8.66 -24.40
N ASP A 197 16.86 8.38 -23.53
CA ASP A 197 17.59 7.11 -23.46
C ASP A 197 16.91 6.04 -22.60
N GLY A 198 15.76 6.37 -21.99
CA GLY A 198 14.99 5.47 -21.13
C GLY A 198 15.66 5.12 -19.80
N LYS A 199 16.74 5.81 -19.40
CA LYS A 199 17.48 5.51 -18.17
C LYS A 199 16.95 6.22 -16.94
N HIS A 200 16.14 7.25 -17.12
CA HIS A 200 15.56 8.04 -16.04
C HIS A 200 14.06 8.17 -16.23
N LEU A 201 13.35 8.22 -15.10
CA LEU A 201 11.93 8.55 -15.01
C LEU A 201 11.76 9.74 -14.08
N VAL A 202 10.96 10.72 -14.51
CA VAL A 202 10.65 11.92 -13.73
C VAL A 202 9.15 12.03 -13.49
N PHE A 203 8.78 12.45 -12.29
CA PHE A 203 7.39 12.71 -11.94
C PHE A 203 7.24 13.92 -11.01
N ASN A 204 6.03 14.46 -10.96
CA ASN A 204 5.66 15.61 -10.14
C ASN A 204 5.08 15.15 -8.79
N THR A 205 5.60 15.69 -7.70
CA THR A 205 5.13 15.35 -6.34
C THR A 205 3.85 16.07 -5.94
N ASN A 206 3.39 17.05 -6.70
CA ASN A 206 2.33 17.98 -6.30
C ASN A 206 2.69 18.83 -5.06
N LEU A 207 3.97 18.95 -4.74
CA LEU A 207 4.50 19.83 -3.70
C LEU A 207 5.16 21.04 -4.32
N LEU A 208 5.18 22.14 -3.58
CA LEU A 208 5.88 23.36 -3.94
C LEU A 208 7.07 23.59 -3.00
N ASP A 209 8.13 24.18 -3.54
CA ASP A 209 9.22 24.71 -2.73
C ASP A 209 8.87 26.11 -2.17
N ARG A 210 9.78 26.69 -1.41
CA ARG A 210 9.61 28.04 -0.81
C ARG A 210 9.54 29.17 -1.84
N PHE A 211 9.88 28.90 -3.09
CA PHE A 211 9.81 29.85 -4.21
C PHE A 211 8.64 29.55 -5.14
N PHE A 212 7.71 28.67 -4.69
CA PHE A 212 6.54 28.22 -5.44
C PHE A 212 6.88 27.44 -6.73
N HIS A 213 8.08 26.87 -6.81
CA HIS A 213 8.41 25.95 -7.89
C HIS A 213 7.95 24.52 -7.54
N GLU A 214 7.55 23.79 -8.57
CA GLU A 214 7.17 22.39 -8.42
C GLU A 214 8.36 21.53 -7.98
N VAL A 215 8.12 20.67 -7.02
CA VAL A 215 9.10 19.69 -6.54
C VAL A 215 8.97 18.43 -7.37
N LEU A 216 9.96 18.18 -8.22
CA LEU A 216 10.02 17.02 -9.10
C LEU A 216 11.00 15.99 -8.55
N ILE A 217 10.73 14.70 -8.82
CA ILE A 217 11.61 13.59 -8.47
C ILE A 217 12.05 12.89 -9.76
N VAL A 218 13.34 12.61 -9.85
CA VAL A 218 13.92 11.72 -10.87
C VAL A 218 14.36 10.42 -10.21
N ALA A 219 14.08 9.28 -10.84
CA ALA A 219 14.58 7.97 -10.46
C ALA A 219 15.32 7.32 -11.61
N ASP A 220 16.36 6.55 -11.34
CA ASP A 220 17.06 5.75 -12.33
C ASP A 220 16.22 4.52 -12.68
N VAL A 221 16.14 4.19 -13.97
CA VAL A 221 15.44 3.01 -14.49
C VAL A 221 16.45 1.88 -14.64
N ARG A 222 16.42 0.92 -13.72
CA ARG A 222 17.29 -0.27 -13.75
C ARG A 222 16.52 -1.44 -14.36
N LYS A 223 16.88 -1.82 -15.58
CA LYS A 223 16.35 -3.03 -16.23
C LYS A 223 16.72 -4.27 -15.44
N GLN A 224 15.78 -5.18 -15.28
CA GLN A 224 15.96 -6.45 -14.58
C GLN A 224 16.11 -7.61 -15.59
N PRO A 225 16.69 -8.75 -15.18
CA PRO A 225 16.85 -9.92 -16.04
C PRO A 225 15.54 -10.50 -16.59
N ASP A 226 14.41 -10.28 -15.90
CA ASP A 226 13.06 -10.68 -16.31
C ASP A 226 12.39 -9.68 -17.28
N GLY A 227 13.13 -8.67 -17.74
CA GLY A 227 12.61 -7.62 -18.62
C GLY A 227 11.86 -6.49 -17.90
N SER A 228 11.55 -6.65 -16.61
CA SER A 228 10.91 -5.59 -15.82
C SER A 228 11.85 -4.41 -15.55
N ALA A 229 11.31 -3.27 -15.20
CA ALA A 229 12.08 -2.12 -14.75
C ALA A 229 11.88 -1.88 -13.24
N MET A 230 12.95 -1.47 -12.59
CA MET A 230 12.94 -1.06 -11.18
C MET A 230 13.42 0.40 -11.09
N LEU A 231 12.65 1.22 -10.38
CA LEU A 231 12.99 2.62 -10.15
C LEU A 231 13.87 2.73 -8.91
N VAL A 232 15.10 3.19 -9.08
CA VAL A 232 16.09 3.22 -8.00
C VAL A 232 16.68 4.62 -7.82
N ASN A 233 17.25 4.86 -6.65
CA ASN A 233 17.96 6.10 -6.32
C ASN A 233 17.15 7.37 -6.64
N PRO A 234 15.90 7.49 -6.18
CA PRO A 234 15.12 8.69 -6.39
C PRO A 234 15.81 9.89 -5.72
N ARG A 235 15.76 11.03 -6.42
CA ARG A 235 16.34 12.29 -5.97
C ARG A 235 15.52 13.46 -6.47
N ARG A 236 15.54 14.55 -5.73
CA ARG A 236 14.85 15.79 -6.10
C ARG A 236 15.56 16.48 -7.24
N VAL A 237 14.77 17.09 -8.13
CA VAL A 237 15.24 17.89 -9.26
C VAL A 237 14.80 19.33 -9.07
N ARG A 238 15.72 20.26 -9.33
CA ARG A 238 15.53 21.72 -9.23
C ARG A 238 15.38 22.33 -10.63
N GLY A 239 14.12 22.38 -11.11
CA GLY A 239 13.77 23.10 -12.32
C GLY A 239 14.28 22.49 -13.65
N ASP A 240 13.96 23.17 -14.73
CA ASP A 240 14.15 22.68 -16.11
C ASP A 240 15.61 22.42 -16.51
N LEU A 241 16.55 23.16 -15.93
CA LEU A 241 17.96 22.99 -16.27
C LEU A 241 18.51 21.66 -15.77
N GLU A 242 18.10 21.24 -14.59
CA GLU A 242 18.46 19.91 -14.07
C GLU A 242 17.75 18.77 -14.80
N LEU A 243 16.48 18.95 -15.17
CA LEU A 243 15.77 17.95 -15.98
C LEU A 243 16.49 17.61 -17.26
N ARG A 244 17.11 18.60 -17.93
CA ARG A 244 17.89 18.39 -19.15
C ARG A 244 19.14 17.54 -18.91
N LYS A 245 19.78 17.66 -17.73
CA LYS A 245 20.94 16.82 -17.37
C LYS A 245 20.56 15.34 -17.30
N PHE A 246 19.29 15.04 -17.03
CA PHE A 246 18.74 13.69 -17.03
C PHE A 246 18.14 13.27 -18.37
N GLY A 247 18.38 14.03 -19.45
CA GLY A 247 17.92 13.69 -20.80
C GLY A 247 16.40 13.85 -21.02
N VAL A 248 15.73 14.66 -20.19
CA VAL A 248 14.31 15.00 -20.40
C VAL A 248 14.21 16.02 -21.54
N PRO A 249 13.34 15.83 -22.55
CA PRO A 249 13.20 16.74 -23.67
C PRO A 249 12.81 18.15 -23.23
N ARG A 250 13.29 19.15 -23.98
CA ARG A 250 12.95 20.57 -23.72
C ARG A 250 11.44 20.79 -23.90
N GLY A 251 10.82 21.48 -22.95
CA GLY A 251 9.38 21.77 -22.98
C GLY A 251 8.48 20.66 -22.50
N VAL A 252 9.05 19.49 -22.13
CA VAL A 252 8.29 18.42 -21.50
C VAL A 252 8.43 18.55 -20.00
N LYS A 253 7.30 18.68 -19.29
CA LYS A 253 7.21 18.70 -17.82
C LYS A 253 6.29 17.60 -17.35
N PRO A 254 6.63 16.92 -16.23
CA PRO A 254 5.70 16.03 -15.57
C PRO A 254 4.49 16.78 -15.04
N GLU A 255 3.30 16.32 -15.38
CA GLU A 255 2.05 16.85 -14.87
C GLU A 255 1.77 16.38 -13.44
N GLN A 256 1.03 17.19 -12.70
CA GLN A 256 0.57 16.88 -11.35
C GLN A 256 -0.41 15.70 -11.34
N PRO A 257 -0.48 14.92 -10.24
CA PRO A 257 -1.52 13.91 -10.04
C PRO A 257 -2.89 14.58 -9.93
N ARG A 258 -3.92 13.90 -10.38
CA ARG A 258 -5.30 14.35 -10.24
C ARG A 258 -6.05 13.41 -9.29
N PHE A 259 -6.31 13.87 -8.08
CA PHE A 259 -7.01 13.07 -7.07
C PHE A 259 -8.53 13.14 -7.21
N PHE A 260 -9.05 14.20 -7.81
CA PHE A 260 -10.48 14.41 -8.07
C PHE A 260 -10.68 15.19 -9.37
N GLU A 261 -11.86 15.06 -9.99
CA GLU A 261 -12.18 15.72 -11.25
C GLU A 261 -12.93 17.04 -11.02
N LYS A 262 -13.84 17.06 -10.05
CA LYS A 262 -14.71 18.19 -9.75
C LYS A 262 -14.67 18.55 -8.27
N VAL A 263 -14.75 19.83 -7.97
CA VAL A 263 -14.70 20.34 -6.60
C VAL A 263 -15.84 19.81 -5.71
N GLU A 264 -16.99 19.53 -6.33
CA GLU A 264 -18.13 18.94 -5.63
C GLU A 264 -17.86 17.55 -5.06
N GLU A 265 -16.86 16.85 -5.58
CA GLU A 265 -16.48 15.52 -5.07
C GLU A 265 -15.80 15.60 -3.71
N VAL A 266 -15.19 16.72 -3.39
CA VAL A 266 -14.40 16.93 -2.16
C VAL A 266 -15.14 17.78 -1.12
N ILE A 267 -16.40 18.15 -1.39
CA ILE A 267 -17.23 18.97 -0.49
C ILE A 267 -18.43 18.17 -0.02
N TYR A 268 -18.67 18.16 1.30
CA TYR A 268 -19.85 17.56 1.89
C TYR A 268 -21.13 18.28 1.44
N GLN A 269 -22.12 17.51 1.00
CA GLN A 269 -23.44 18.00 0.56
C GLN A 269 -24.41 17.98 1.75
N PRO A 270 -24.77 19.14 2.32
CA PRO A 270 -25.56 19.20 3.56
C PRO A 270 -27.00 18.67 3.42
N THR A 271 -27.50 18.58 2.21
CA THR A 271 -28.86 18.09 1.91
C THR A 271 -28.96 16.57 1.81
N TRP A 272 -27.82 15.88 1.67
CA TRP A 272 -27.79 14.43 1.56
C TRP A 272 -27.89 13.77 2.93
N ALA A 273 -28.70 12.74 3.03
CA ALA A 273 -28.82 11.94 4.24
C ALA A 273 -27.61 10.97 4.39
N ILE A 274 -27.34 10.57 5.61
CA ILE A 274 -26.47 9.41 5.87
C ILE A 274 -27.36 8.18 5.95
N ASP A 275 -27.10 7.20 5.09
CA ASP A 275 -27.79 5.93 5.13
C ASP A 275 -27.47 5.21 6.45
N LYS A 276 -28.53 4.75 7.10
CA LYS A 276 -28.45 4.03 8.38
C LYS A 276 -28.84 2.56 8.18
N ASP A 277 -28.43 1.98 7.04
CA ASP A 277 -28.60 0.56 6.81
C ASP A 277 -28.10 -0.25 8.02
N PHE A 278 -28.93 -1.14 8.49
CA PHE A 278 -28.68 -1.99 9.64
C PHE A 278 -27.37 -2.78 9.53
N ASP A 279 -27.04 -3.30 8.35
CA ASP A 279 -25.84 -4.09 8.14
C ASP A 279 -24.57 -3.26 8.24
N LYS A 280 -24.57 -2.01 7.78
CA LYS A 280 -23.43 -1.08 7.90
C LYS A 280 -23.19 -0.68 9.35
N PHE A 281 -24.25 -0.34 10.08
CA PHE A 281 -24.15 -0.02 11.51
C PHE A 281 -23.67 -1.21 12.34
N ARG A 282 -24.18 -2.41 12.09
CA ARG A 282 -23.73 -3.64 12.73
C ARG A 282 -22.25 -3.90 12.47
N HIS A 283 -21.78 -3.75 11.23
CA HIS A 283 -20.36 -3.86 10.89
C HIS A 283 -19.50 -2.91 11.73
N ILE A 284 -19.89 -1.64 11.84
CA ILE A 284 -19.15 -0.66 12.66
C ILE A 284 -19.15 -1.03 14.14
N ILE A 285 -20.29 -1.40 14.69
CA ILE A 285 -20.47 -1.63 16.13
C ILE A 285 -19.86 -2.96 16.59
N ASP A 286 -20.06 -4.03 15.84
CA ASP A 286 -19.65 -5.37 16.26
C ASP A 286 -18.26 -5.72 15.75
N GLU A 287 -17.97 -5.52 14.45
CA GLU A 287 -16.71 -5.93 13.87
C GLU A 287 -15.58 -4.90 14.04
N ARG A 288 -15.92 -3.64 14.30
CA ARG A 288 -14.95 -2.55 14.54
C ARG A 288 -14.98 -2.03 15.96
N ARG A 289 -15.54 -2.79 16.88
CA ARG A 289 -15.65 -2.46 18.32
C ARG A 289 -14.33 -2.04 18.95
N ASN A 290 -13.22 -2.65 18.55
CA ASN A 290 -11.89 -2.31 19.02
C ASN A 290 -11.39 -0.91 18.61
N ARG A 291 -12.13 -0.19 17.76
CA ARG A 291 -11.83 1.21 17.37
C ARG A 291 -12.58 2.23 18.21
N PHE A 292 -13.55 1.80 19.02
CA PHE A 292 -14.20 2.66 20.00
C PHE A 292 -13.27 2.94 21.19
N PRO A 293 -13.48 4.03 21.95
CA PRO A 293 -12.77 4.28 23.19
C PRO A 293 -12.80 3.07 24.11
N ALA A 294 -11.69 2.81 24.82
CA ALA A 294 -11.49 1.57 25.57
C ALA A 294 -12.60 1.33 26.63
N GLU A 295 -13.08 2.40 27.26
CA GLU A 295 -14.16 2.37 28.24
C GLU A 295 -15.52 1.96 27.67
N MET A 296 -15.70 2.09 26.35
CA MET A 296 -16.94 1.74 25.65
C MET A 296 -16.91 0.34 25.02
N GLN A 297 -15.74 -0.25 24.84
CA GLN A 297 -15.61 -1.53 24.15
C GLN A 297 -16.33 -2.69 24.84
N ASN A 298 -16.55 -2.60 26.14
CA ASN A 298 -17.28 -3.59 26.94
C ASN A 298 -18.79 -3.31 27.07
N GLY A 299 -19.29 -2.20 26.51
CA GLY A 299 -20.73 -1.86 26.52
C GLY A 299 -21.55 -2.77 25.62
N SER A 300 -22.89 -2.73 25.77
CA SER A 300 -23.78 -3.45 24.86
C SER A 300 -23.76 -2.86 23.44
N SER A 301 -24.04 -3.68 22.41
CA SER A 301 -24.15 -3.20 21.03
C SER A 301 -25.25 -2.14 20.88
N ASP A 302 -26.36 -2.30 21.61
CA ASP A 302 -27.46 -1.32 21.59
C ASP A 302 -27.08 0.04 22.19
N GLU A 303 -26.28 0.04 23.24
CA GLU A 303 -25.78 1.28 23.84
C GLU A 303 -24.82 2.00 22.89
N LEU A 304 -23.87 1.26 22.30
CA LEU A 304 -22.96 1.81 21.32
C LEU A 304 -23.68 2.34 20.07
N ALA A 305 -24.72 1.63 19.61
CA ALA A 305 -25.52 2.06 18.48
C ALA A 305 -26.22 3.39 18.73
N ARG A 306 -26.85 3.53 19.92
CA ARG A 306 -27.51 4.80 20.31
C ARG A 306 -26.53 5.94 20.43
N LYS A 307 -25.38 5.73 21.09
CA LYS A 307 -24.33 6.76 21.23
C LYS A 307 -23.77 7.17 19.87
N LEU A 308 -23.52 6.21 18.98
CA LEU A 308 -23.02 6.51 17.63
C LEU A 308 -24.08 7.27 16.82
N ASP A 309 -25.35 6.88 16.87
CA ASP A 309 -26.44 7.56 16.16
C ASP A 309 -26.60 9.02 16.64
N ASP A 310 -26.55 9.26 17.95
CA ASP A 310 -26.64 10.61 18.50
C ASP A 310 -25.41 11.45 18.16
N ALA A 311 -24.22 10.88 18.17
CA ALA A 311 -23.00 11.56 17.74
C ALA A 311 -23.01 11.91 16.25
N ILE A 312 -23.56 11.04 15.39
CA ILE A 312 -23.75 11.32 13.96
C ILE A 312 -24.76 12.46 13.75
N LYS A 313 -25.91 12.46 14.45
CA LYS A 313 -26.89 13.56 14.38
C LYS A 313 -26.25 14.90 14.74
N PHE A 314 -25.44 14.90 15.80
CA PHE A 314 -24.70 16.09 16.22
C PHE A 314 -23.69 16.53 15.14
N ALA A 315 -22.89 15.62 14.60
CA ALA A 315 -21.91 15.89 13.55
C ALA A 315 -22.58 16.44 12.28
N VAL A 316 -23.70 15.88 11.84
CA VAL A 316 -24.50 16.37 10.70
C VAL A 316 -24.99 17.79 10.96
N ALA A 317 -25.51 18.08 12.16
CA ALA A 317 -25.98 19.44 12.49
C ALA A 317 -24.86 20.48 12.40
N ILE A 318 -23.62 20.15 12.72
CA ILE A 318 -22.45 21.01 12.55
C ILE A 318 -22.07 21.11 11.07
N ALA A 319 -21.98 19.98 10.37
CA ALA A 319 -21.59 19.94 8.97
C ALA A 319 -22.51 20.78 8.06
N GLN A 320 -23.80 20.83 8.39
CA GLN A 320 -24.78 21.69 7.69
C GLN A 320 -24.49 23.21 7.84
N ARG A 321 -23.72 23.59 8.84
CA ARG A 321 -23.40 25.00 9.17
C ARG A 321 -21.95 25.35 8.90
N ASN A 322 -21.09 24.35 8.78
CA ASN A 322 -19.67 24.51 8.55
C ASN A 322 -19.17 23.44 7.56
N TYR A 323 -19.06 23.80 6.29
CA TYR A 323 -18.62 22.90 5.22
C TYR A 323 -17.21 22.35 5.42
N LYS A 324 -16.36 23.04 6.21
CA LYS A 324 -15.00 22.59 6.54
C LYS A 324 -14.96 21.50 7.61
N PHE A 325 -16.07 21.27 8.29
CA PHE A 325 -16.14 20.28 9.38
C PHE A 325 -15.89 18.86 8.88
N VAL A 326 -16.34 18.55 7.66
CA VAL A 326 -16.11 17.27 6.99
C VAL A 326 -14.95 17.42 6.03
N VAL A 327 -13.93 16.56 6.17
CA VAL A 327 -12.68 16.64 5.42
C VAL A 327 -12.64 15.56 4.34
N PRO A 328 -12.31 15.91 3.08
CA PRO A 328 -12.15 14.90 2.03
C PRO A 328 -10.88 14.09 2.22
N MET A 329 -10.93 12.81 1.82
CA MET A 329 -9.76 11.95 1.72
C MET A 329 -9.76 11.17 0.41
N TYR A 330 -8.58 10.84 -0.09
CA TYR A 330 -8.39 9.91 -1.19
C TYR A 330 -8.15 8.49 -0.65
N ARG A 331 -8.88 7.51 -1.16
CA ARG A 331 -8.68 6.10 -0.80
C ARG A 331 -7.79 5.41 -1.85
N PRO A 332 -6.50 5.18 -1.57
CA PRO A 332 -5.56 4.67 -2.57
C PRO A 332 -5.94 3.31 -3.18
N GLN A 333 -6.59 2.44 -2.38
CA GLN A 333 -6.97 1.10 -2.81
C GLN A 333 -8.02 1.09 -3.92
N THR A 334 -8.98 2.01 -3.87
CA THR A 334 -10.10 2.10 -4.82
C THR A 334 -9.99 3.27 -5.80
N GLY A 335 -9.13 4.26 -5.50
CA GLY A 335 -9.03 5.49 -6.29
C GLY A 335 -10.23 6.43 -6.11
N GLN A 336 -10.98 6.29 -5.03
CA GLN A 336 -12.21 7.06 -4.78
C GLN A 336 -11.99 8.13 -3.72
N ILE A 337 -12.75 9.22 -3.86
CA ILE A 337 -12.90 10.23 -2.80
C ILE A 337 -13.92 9.71 -1.79
N GLN A 338 -13.55 9.82 -0.52
CA GLN A 338 -14.42 9.61 0.62
C GLN A 338 -14.37 10.84 1.51
N LEU A 339 -15.34 10.98 2.41
CA LEU A 339 -15.43 12.11 3.33
C LEU A 339 -15.25 11.63 4.75
N LEU A 340 -14.52 12.40 5.55
CA LEU A 340 -14.21 12.15 6.94
C LEU A 340 -15.11 13.01 7.81
N MET A 341 -16.06 12.43 8.52
CA MET A 341 -16.89 13.12 9.48
C MET A 341 -16.35 12.86 10.89
N PRO A 342 -15.90 13.88 11.65
CA PRO A 342 -15.41 13.69 13.01
C PRO A 342 -16.54 13.32 13.95
N ILE A 343 -16.33 12.31 14.78
CA ILE A 343 -17.32 11.78 15.71
C ILE A 343 -16.86 12.01 17.15
N TYR A 344 -17.75 12.55 17.96
CA TYR A 344 -17.58 12.86 19.37
C TYR A 344 -18.61 12.07 20.19
N LEU A 345 -18.18 10.96 20.80
CA LEU A 345 -19.08 10.07 21.54
C LEU A 345 -19.40 10.58 22.95
N ASN A 346 -18.41 11.18 23.61
CA ASN A 346 -18.53 11.70 24.98
C ASN A 346 -18.16 13.18 25.09
N GLY A 347 -17.60 13.72 24.02
CA GLY A 347 -17.02 15.03 24.04
C GLY A 347 -17.95 16.13 23.55
N THR A 348 -17.54 17.33 23.85
CA THR A 348 -18.07 18.52 23.23
C THR A 348 -17.34 18.77 21.91
N TYR A 349 -17.92 19.56 21.04
CA TYR A 349 -17.29 19.98 19.75
C TYR A 349 -15.90 20.61 19.89
N SER A 350 -15.57 21.17 21.05
CA SER A 350 -14.25 21.75 21.36
C SER A 350 -13.19 20.71 21.72
N SER A 351 -13.57 19.47 21.95
CA SER A 351 -12.64 18.37 22.24
C SER A 351 -12.08 17.77 20.95
N LYS A 352 -11.08 16.91 21.09
CA LYS A 352 -10.60 16.06 20.00
C LYS A 352 -11.68 15.00 19.70
N PRO A 353 -12.00 14.72 18.41
CA PRO A 353 -12.90 13.62 18.07
C PRO A 353 -12.31 12.26 18.45
N ASP A 354 -13.16 11.33 18.80
CA ASP A 354 -12.77 9.96 19.16
C ASP A 354 -12.25 9.21 17.93
N PHE A 355 -12.89 9.41 16.78
CA PHE A 355 -12.51 8.84 15.48
C PHE A 355 -13.18 9.61 14.32
N ALA A 356 -12.84 9.24 13.09
CA ALA A 356 -13.54 9.70 11.91
C ALA A 356 -14.46 8.60 11.36
N LEU A 357 -15.71 8.95 11.06
CA LEU A 357 -16.64 8.15 10.29
C LEU A 357 -16.35 8.37 8.81
N ILE A 358 -16.15 7.27 8.08
CA ILE A 358 -15.86 7.30 6.66
C ILE A 358 -17.17 7.24 5.87
N LEU A 359 -17.40 8.26 5.08
CA LEU A 359 -18.60 8.41 4.26
C LEU A 359 -18.23 8.25 2.79
N THR A 360 -18.86 7.31 2.11
CA THR A 360 -18.77 7.17 0.65
C THR A 360 -20.00 7.84 0.02
N PRO A 361 -19.83 8.84 -0.85
CA PRO A 361 -20.95 9.48 -1.52
C PRO A 361 -21.58 8.53 -2.56
N ASP A 362 -22.88 8.32 -2.47
CA ASP A 362 -23.71 7.74 -3.53
C ASP A 362 -24.37 8.89 -4.29
N LYS A 363 -23.77 9.25 -5.43
CA LYS A 363 -24.19 10.40 -6.24
C LYS A 363 -25.51 10.17 -6.98
N GLU A 364 -25.86 8.91 -7.22
CA GLU A 364 -27.11 8.56 -7.96
C GLU A 364 -28.32 8.70 -7.05
N ASN A 365 -28.17 8.33 -5.79
CA ASN A 365 -29.25 8.33 -4.83
C ASN A 365 -29.22 9.49 -3.83
N GLU A 366 -28.22 10.37 -3.92
CA GLU A 366 -28.04 11.58 -3.11
C GLU A 366 -27.95 11.30 -1.60
N TYR A 367 -27.17 10.27 -1.21
CA TYR A 367 -26.90 9.98 0.19
C TYR A 367 -25.45 9.54 0.43
N TYR A 368 -25.07 9.43 1.69
CA TYR A 368 -23.77 8.95 2.14
C TYR A 368 -23.86 7.56 2.77
N ILE A 369 -22.99 6.66 2.36
CA ILE A 369 -22.85 5.32 2.94
C ILE A 369 -21.78 5.37 4.03
N PRO A 370 -22.09 5.07 5.31
CA PRO A 370 -21.11 4.98 6.38
C PRO A 370 -20.35 3.65 6.28
N GLU A 371 -19.15 3.68 5.73
CA GLU A 371 -18.38 2.45 5.46
C GLU A 371 -17.74 1.86 6.72
N THR A 372 -17.13 2.69 7.54
CA THR A 372 -16.38 2.28 8.74
C THR A 372 -15.97 3.48 9.57
N ILE A 373 -15.40 3.23 10.75
CA ILE A 373 -14.72 4.24 11.56
C ILE A 373 -13.21 4.00 11.55
N LEU A 374 -12.42 5.06 11.55
CA LEU A 374 -10.95 4.98 11.56
C LEU A 374 -10.35 5.96 12.57
N PRO A 375 -9.20 5.60 13.20
CA PRO A 375 -8.46 6.52 14.05
C PRO A 375 -7.86 7.66 13.22
N LEU A 376 -7.64 8.81 13.86
CA LEU A 376 -7.29 10.06 13.18
C LEU A 376 -5.94 10.00 12.44
N ASP A 377 -4.96 9.27 12.97
CA ASP A 377 -3.65 9.08 12.34
C ASP A 377 -3.73 8.30 11.01
N ALA A 378 -4.64 7.33 10.94
CA ALA A 378 -4.85 6.55 9.72
C ALA A 378 -5.52 7.37 8.62
N VAL A 379 -6.42 8.29 8.97
CA VAL A 379 -7.14 9.10 7.98
C VAL A 379 -6.37 10.35 7.55
N TYR A 380 -5.53 10.91 8.41
CA TYR A 380 -4.76 12.12 8.10
C TYR A 380 -3.90 11.95 6.84
N GLN A 381 -3.18 10.84 6.72
CA GLN A 381 -2.31 10.57 5.57
C GLN A 381 -3.08 10.55 4.25
N ASN A 382 -4.30 10.01 4.24
CA ASN A 382 -5.16 9.94 3.07
C ASN A 382 -5.83 11.30 2.75
N ALA A 383 -6.19 12.08 3.76
CA ALA A 383 -6.70 13.43 3.60
C ALA A 383 -5.62 14.35 3.02
N ARG A 384 -4.36 14.22 3.50
CA ARG A 384 -3.23 15.02 3.04
C ARG A 384 -2.92 14.85 1.54
N LEU A 385 -3.32 13.74 0.92
CA LEU A 385 -3.17 13.54 -0.53
C LEU A 385 -3.95 14.59 -1.33
N ILE A 386 -5.14 14.97 -0.87
CA ILE A 386 -5.98 15.96 -1.54
C ILE A 386 -5.49 17.39 -1.22
N ALA A 387 -5.37 17.69 0.07
CA ALA A 387 -4.90 18.96 0.56
C ALA A 387 -4.36 18.82 1.99
N LYS A 388 -3.53 19.78 2.45
CA LYS A 388 -3.23 19.90 3.88
C LYS A 388 -4.57 20.15 4.60
N PRO A 389 -5.02 19.24 5.49
CA PRO A 389 -6.24 19.46 6.25
C PRO A 389 -6.16 20.74 7.05
N ASP A 390 -7.30 21.43 7.20
CA ASP A 390 -7.41 22.60 8.06
C ASP A 390 -7.28 22.19 9.54
N ASP A 391 -6.60 23.00 10.34
CA ASP A 391 -6.15 22.66 11.69
C ASP A 391 -7.28 22.54 12.75
N THR A 392 -8.55 22.55 12.34
CA THR A 392 -9.67 22.54 13.29
C THR A 392 -9.75 21.28 14.14
N TRP A 393 -9.68 20.10 13.52
CA TRP A 393 -9.74 18.82 14.25
C TRP A 393 -8.77 17.77 13.72
N LEU A 394 -8.31 17.88 12.49
CA LEU A 394 -7.40 16.94 11.85
C LEU A 394 -6.01 17.57 11.73
N ASN A 395 -5.28 17.57 12.84
CA ASN A 395 -3.97 18.18 12.95
C ASN A 395 -2.95 17.14 13.45
N PRO A 396 -1.82 16.92 12.75
CA PRO A 396 -0.83 15.91 13.12
C PRO A 396 -0.16 16.16 14.47
N ASP A 397 -0.11 17.42 14.93
CA ASP A 397 0.47 17.80 16.21
C ASP A 397 -0.40 17.38 17.41
N THR A 398 -1.69 17.18 17.19
CA THR A 398 -2.68 16.78 18.22
C THR A 398 -3.10 15.33 18.13
N ILE A 399 -2.71 14.62 17.08
CA ILE A 399 -3.02 13.20 16.90
C ILE A 399 -2.10 12.36 17.78
N LEU A 400 -2.71 11.54 18.64
CA LEU A 400 -2.03 10.65 19.60
C LEU A 400 -1.68 9.32 18.96
#